data_0d28c3accd528bcf4e84da8633feefe8
#
_entry.id   0d28c3accd528bcf4e84da8633feefe8
#
_cell.length_a   1.000
_cell.length_b   1.000
_cell.length_c   1.000
_cell.angle_alpha   90.00
_cell.angle_beta   90.00
_cell.angle_gamma   90.00
#
_symmetry.space_group_name_H-M   'P 1'
#
loop_
_entity.id
_entity.type
_entity.pdbx_description
1 polymer ?
#
loop_
_entity_poly.entity_id
_entity_poly.type
_entity_poly.pdbx_seq_one_letter_code
_entity_poly.pdbx_strand_id
1 'polypeptide(L)'
;MAGSAAHHFRLDIDPLFQDLQVLSFTGTQAISEPFVFELEVLIDDPWLDVPNLMYKAAFLSFKGRDSGIHGQIQGVMRSHFRPGPACYQMTIGPRLACLAQRYTPRIFQCMTATQIIDQVLREHGIRNHTYRFDLKAEPPRREYCAQYRESDLELVQRLCAEEGIHYHFEHSRLGHELVFGEGLRGFPRGPIAHYQQAPMQPGVARFSITTESDEQVDTSRPGAEGESTLPFVASGYLMPLKGHPDAALNHLWLVTKVVHQGFDPRQMDAATGHEPPMYINHFKVASWEAGFKPRARPRPYRVPLHRAQIVGGEGEPVSRDAEGRVKALFDWVGQGHAAIHNHCWLPVSEHLTTSLLGGVHVMVSFEEGDIDRPLIIGCLWRPTALMPTAPLPCTTPELVQVQLSLATALGDEPGIQIDGGAHIAWDEGREMSFRVGQSQLIIDADGLKLSSPQVLFVGARDATEAND
;
A
#
# COMPACT_ATOMS: atom_id res chain seq x y z
N MET A 1 -9.74 -43.52 -32.15
CA MET A 1 -9.74 -42.06 -31.91
C MET A 1 -10.47 -41.84 -30.60
N ALA A 2 -9.71 -41.72 -29.52
CA ALA A 2 -10.29 -41.37 -28.23
C ALA A 2 -10.74 -39.92 -28.29
N GLY A 3 -12.04 -39.66 -28.13
CA GLY A 3 -12.59 -38.33 -28.08
C GLY A 3 -11.91 -37.56 -26.93
N SER A 4 -11.26 -36.46 -27.25
CA SER A 4 -10.73 -35.52 -26.27
C SER A 4 -11.87 -35.09 -25.36
N ALA A 5 -11.94 -35.65 -24.18
CA ALA A 5 -12.87 -35.20 -23.14
C ALA A 5 -12.54 -33.73 -22.85
N ALA A 6 -13.46 -32.83 -23.18
CA ALA A 6 -13.26 -31.41 -23.00
C ALA A 6 -13.00 -31.14 -21.51
N HIS A 7 -11.85 -30.58 -21.19
CA HIS A 7 -11.53 -30.13 -19.83
C HIS A 7 -12.46 -28.98 -19.44
N HIS A 8 -12.96 -28.99 -18.21
CA HIS A 8 -13.85 -27.93 -17.73
C HIS A 8 -13.12 -26.62 -17.46
N PHE A 9 -11.87 -26.72 -17.01
CA PHE A 9 -10.99 -25.60 -16.74
C PHE A 9 -9.68 -25.79 -17.50
N ARG A 10 -9.19 -24.74 -18.10
CA ARG A 10 -7.98 -24.77 -18.94
C ARG A 10 -7.12 -23.57 -18.59
N LEU A 11 -5.83 -23.81 -18.59
CA LEU A 11 -4.82 -22.76 -18.43
C LEU A 11 -4.04 -22.65 -19.73
N ASP A 12 -4.18 -21.52 -20.40
CA ASP A 12 -3.37 -21.14 -21.55
C ASP A 12 -2.22 -20.26 -21.07
N ILE A 13 -0.96 -20.59 -21.38
CA ILE A 13 0.22 -19.79 -21.03
C ILE A 13 0.95 -19.44 -22.34
N ASP A 14 1.17 -18.15 -22.60
CA ASP A 14 1.93 -17.68 -23.76
C ASP A 14 3.46 -17.75 -23.47
N PRO A 15 4.31 -18.39 -24.31
CA PRO A 15 4.05 -19.02 -25.62
C PRO A 15 3.90 -20.56 -25.57
N LEU A 16 3.45 -21.14 -24.47
CA LEU A 16 3.20 -22.57 -24.41
C LEU A 16 1.95 -22.89 -25.25
N PHE A 17 2.12 -23.61 -26.36
CA PHE A 17 1.02 -24.02 -27.26
C PHE A 17 0.22 -25.21 -26.71
N GLN A 18 0.38 -25.56 -25.44
CA GLN A 18 -0.34 -26.67 -24.82
C GLN A 18 -1.40 -26.15 -23.86
N ASP A 19 -2.63 -26.63 -24.05
CA ASP A 19 -3.71 -26.44 -23.08
C ASP A 19 -3.39 -27.27 -21.82
N LEU A 20 -3.07 -26.60 -20.72
CA LEU A 20 -2.78 -27.28 -19.47
C LEU A 20 -4.07 -27.62 -18.72
N GLN A 21 -4.14 -28.86 -18.20
CA GLN A 21 -5.27 -29.30 -17.42
C GLN A 21 -5.21 -28.73 -16.01
N VAL A 22 -6.22 -27.95 -15.63
CA VAL A 22 -6.40 -27.47 -14.27
C VAL A 22 -7.21 -28.49 -13.47
N LEU A 23 -6.65 -28.95 -12.37
CA LEU A 23 -7.26 -29.94 -11.47
C LEU A 23 -8.21 -29.26 -10.50
N SER A 24 -7.71 -28.20 -9.88
CA SER A 24 -8.45 -27.37 -8.93
C SER A 24 -7.93 -25.93 -8.98
N PHE A 25 -8.74 -24.99 -8.53
CA PHE A 25 -8.29 -23.64 -8.25
C PHE A 25 -9.12 -22.97 -7.17
N THR A 26 -8.48 -22.05 -6.48
CA THR A 26 -9.13 -21.05 -5.63
C THR A 26 -8.65 -19.67 -6.06
N GLY A 27 -9.57 -18.71 -6.20
CA GLY A 27 -9.22 -17.37 -6.61
C GLY A 27 -9.98 -16.31 -5.83
N THR A 28 -9.34 -15.19 -5.57
CA THR A 28 -9.96 -14.04 -4.90
C THR A 28 -9.83 -12.79 -5.76
N GLN A 29 -10.95 -12.10 -5.92
CA GLN A 29 -11.04 -10.79 -6.53
C GLN A 29 -11.74 -9.84 -5.57
N ALA A 30 -11.21 -8.65 -5.35
CA ALA A 30 -11.86 -7.59 -4.57
C ALA A 30 -11.59 -6.22 -5.20
N ILE A 31 -12.48 -5.26 -4.95
CA ILE A 31 -12.27 -3.89 -5.39
C ILE A 31 -11.11 -3.30 -4.59
N SER A 32 -10.23 -2.56 -5.26
CA SER A 32 -9.03 -1.94 -4.69
C SER A 32 -7.99 -2.93 -4.13
N GLU A 33 -8.02 -4.18 -4.62
CA GLU A 33 -7.03 -5.21 -4.34
C GLU A 33 -6.58 -5.92 -5.63
N PRO A 34 -5.30 -6.30 -5.73
CA PRO A 34 -4.86 -7.22 -6.78
C PRO A 34 -5.54 -8.57 -6.61
N PHE A 35 -6.06 -9.13 -7.70
CA PHE A 35 -6.59 -10.50 -7.66
C PHE A 35 -5.48 -11.53 -7.54
N VAL A 36 -5.82 -12.69 -6.99
CA VAL A 36 -4.92 -13.84 -6.91
C VAL A 36 -5.70 -15.13 -7.17
N PHE A 37 -5.14 -16.01 -7.99
CA PHE A 37 -5.65 -17.35 -8.26
C PHE A 37 -4.55 -18.36 -8.02
N GLU A 38 -4.82 -19.33 -7.18
CA GLU A 38 -3.97 -20.49 -6.91
C GLU A 38 -4.55 -21.71 -7.61
N LEU A 39 -3.74 -22.36 -8.45
CA LEU A 39 -4.17 -23.43 -9.31
C LEU A 39 -3.33 -24.67 -9.06
N GLU A 40 -3.96 -25.83 -9.11
CA GLU A 40 -3.28 -27.12 -9.29
C GLU A 40 -3.41 -27.54 -10.75
N VAL A 41 -2.26 -27.73 -11.38
CA VAL A 41 -2.15 -27.98 -12.81
C VAL A 41 -1.37 -29.25 -13.07
N LEU A 42 -1.91 -30.12 -13.91
CA LEU A 42 -1.26 -31.34 -14.36
C LEU A 42 -0.48 -31.07 -15.65
N ILE A 43 0.80 -31.41 -15.63
CA ILE A 43 1.69 -31.20 -16.77
C ILE A 43 2.40 -32.51 -17.09
N ASP A 44 2.25 -32.93 -18.34
CA ASP A 44 2.80 -34.21 -18.83
C ASP A 44 4.25 -34.07 -19.39
N ASP A 45 4.90 -32.94 -19.08
CA ASP A 45 6.27 -32.66 -19.45
C ASP A 45 7.18 -32.66 -18.22
N PRO A 46 8.01 -33.72 -18.06
CA PRO A 46 8.94 -33.82 -16.95
C PRO A 46 10.13 -32.81 -17.02
N TRP A 47 10.33 -32.19 -18.19
CA TRP A 47 11.42 -31.28 -18.49
C TRP A 47 10.97 -29.81 -18.56
N LEU A 48 9.77 -29.50 -18.05
CA LEU A 48 9.26 -28.16 -18.05
C LEU A 48 10.23 -27.20 -17.37
N ASP A 49 10.65 -26.18 -18.11
CA ASP A 49 11.50 -25.11 -17.58
C ASP A 49 10.66 -24.13 -16.73
N VAL A 50 10.47 -24.48 -15.46
CA VAL A 50 9.67 -23.74 -14.49
C VAL A 50 10.09 -22.28 -14.35
N PRO A 51 11.41 -21.92 -14.26
CA PRO A 51 11.84 -20.54 -14.24
C PRO A 51 11.36 -19.72 -15.43
N ASN A 52 11.31 -20.31 -16.61
CA ASN A 52 10.87 -19.62 -17.84
C ASN A 52 9.37 -19.32 -17.89
N LEU A 53 8.57 -19.92 -17.01
CA LEU A 53 7.14 -19.63 -16.89
C LEU A 53 6.88 -18.35 -16.08
N MET A 54 7.81 -17.93 -15.25
CA MET A 54 7.59 -16.74 -14.40
C MET A 54 7.31 -15.49 -15.23
N TYR A 55 6.28 -14.77 -14.80
CA TYR A 55 5.80 -13.53 -15.42
C TYR A 55 5.25 -13.67 -16.85
N LYS A 56 5.08 -14.90 -17.37
CA LYS A 56 4.38 -15.13 -18.64
C LYS A 56 2.89 -14.84 -18.49
N ALA A 57 2.29 -14.34 -19.58
CA ALA A 57 0.85 -14.15 -19.66
C ALA A 57 0.13 -15.50 -19.57
N ALA A 58 -0.93 -15.54 -18.79
CA ALA A 58 -1.74 -16.73 -18.57
C ALA A 58 -3.23 -16.39 -18.58
N PHE A 59 -4.04 -17.28 -19.15
CA PHE A 59 -5.49 -17.18 -19.15
C PHE A 59 -6.11 -18.44 -18.58
N LEU A 60 -6.72 -18.32 -17.40
CA LEU A 60 -7.54 -19.37 -16.81
C LEU A 60 -8.95 -19.25 -17.37
N SER A 61 -9.33 -20.17 -18.27
CA SER A 61 -10.69 -20.21 -18.79
C SER A 61 -11.60 -21.02 -17.88
N PHE A 62 -12.78 -20.46 -17.61
CA PHE A 62 -13.88 -21.13 -16.95
C PHE A 62 -14.70 -21.92 -18.01
N LYS A 63 -15.96 -22.07 -17.81
CA LYS A 63 -16.85 -22.78 -18.74
C LYS A 63 -16.95 -22.04 -20.10
N GLY A 64 -16.15 -22.44 -21.09
CA GLY A 64 -16.10 -21.81 -22.43
C GLY A 64 -14.78 -21.08 -22.69
N ARG A 65 -14.50 -20.72 -23.96
CA ARG A 65 -13.21 -20.13 -24.35
C ARG A 65 -13.06 -18.64 -24.03
N ASP A 66 -14.17 -17.93 -23.81
CA ASP A 66 -14.16 -16.46 -23.71
C ASP A 66 -14.41 -15.92 -22.30
N SER A 67 -14.75 -16.79 -21.34
CA SER A 67 -14.95 -16.43 -19.94
C SER A 67 -13.80 -16.95 -19.09
N GLY A 68 -13.14 -16.09 -18.34
CA GLY A 68 -12.00 -16.48 -17.50
C GLY A 68 -11.23 -15.30 -16.96
N ILE A 69 -10.09 -15.61 -16.37
CA ILE A 69 -9.18 -14.66 -15.73
C ILE A 69 -7.88 -14.60 -16.50
N HIS A 70 -7.56 -13.42 -17.02
CA HIS A 70 -6.25 -13.15 -17.59
C HIS A 70 -5.33 -12.55 -16.49
N GLY A 71 -4.11 -13.07 -16.40
CA GLY A 71 -3.08 -12.58 -15.49
C GLY A 71 -1.70 -12.93 -16.00
N GLN A 72 -0.75 -12.96 -15.08
CA GLN A 72 0.60 -13.50 -15.31
C GLN A 72 0.95 -14.50 -14.22
N ILE A 73 1.81 -15.44 -14.53
CA ILE A 73 2.33 -16.40 -13.56
C ILE A 73 3.22 -15.68 -12.56
N GLN A 74 2.90 -15.75 -11.27
CA GLN A 74 3.65 -15.12 -10.18
C GLN A 74 4.35 -16.11 -9.27
N GLY A 75 3.97 -17.38 -9.35
CA GLY A 75 4.59 -18.46 -8.60
C GLY A 75 4.35 -19.79 -9.28
N VAL A 76 5.34 -20.66 -9.23
CA VAL A 76 5.24 -22.05 -9.69
C VAL A 76 6.00 -22.94 -8.72
N MET A 77 5.35 -23.97 -8.23
CA MET A 77 5.93 -24.96 -7.33
C MET A 77 5.50 -26.37 -7.75
N ARG A 78 6.44 -27.29 -7.89
CA ARG A 78 6.14 -28.69 -8.12
C ARG A 78 5.69 -29.36 -6.81
N SER A 79 4.46 -29.87 -6.76
CA SER A 79 3.88 -30.34 -5.51
C SER A 79 4.32 -31.75 -5.10
N HIS A 80 4.55 -32.70 -6.03
CA HIS A 80 4.99 -34.06 -5.68
C HIS A 80 5.84 -34.71 -6.78
N PHE A 81 6.88 -35.47 -6.36
CA PHE A 81 7.64 -36.38 -7.20
C PHE A 81 6.95 -37.76 -7.17
N ARG A 82 6.06 -38.04 -8.14
CA ARG A 82 5.52 -39.38 -8.41
C ARG A 82 5.82 -39.78 -9.84
N PRO A 83 5.96 -41.09 -10.16
CA PRO A 83 5.99 -41.54 -11.56
C PRO A 83 4.66 -41.16 -12.22
N GLY A 84 4.73 -40.49 -13.38
CA GLY A 84 3.57 -40.03 -14.15
C GLY A 84 3.56 -38.51 -14.34
N PRO A 85 2.45 -37.93 -14.79
CA PRO A 85 2.28 -36.48 -14.95
C PRO A 85 2.58 -35.74 -13.66
N ALA A 86 3.35 -34.63 -13.77
CA ALA A 86 3.72 -33.83 -12.62
C ALA A 86 2.61 -32.85 -12.23
N CYS A 87 2.29 -32.76 -10.96
CA CYS A 87 1.38 -31.77 -10.44
C CYS A 87 2.15 -30.52 -10.01
N TYR A 88 1.71 -29.35 -10.47
CA TYR A 88 2.28 -28.05 -10.16
C TYR A 88 1.24 -27.17 -9.49
N GLN A 89 1.64 -26.48 -8.45
CA GLN A 89 0.90 -25.35 -7.91
C GLN A 89 1.37 -24.08 -8.61
N MET A 90 0.43 -23.34 -9.18
CA MET A 90 0.71 -22.09 -9.88
C MET A 90 -0.11 -20.95 -9.31
N THR A 91 0.51 -19.80 -9.15
CA THR A 91 -0.18 -18.57 -8.74
C THR A 91 -0.29 -17.64 -9.93
N ILE A 92 -1.51 -17.18 -10.21
CA ILE A 92 -1.80 -16.17 -11.25
C ILE A 92 -2.28 -14.89 -10.57
N GLY A 93 -1.73 -13.76 -11.00
CA GLY A 93 -2.15 -12.44 -10.53
C GLY A 93 -1.93 -11.35 -11.58
N PRO A 94 -2.38 -10.12 -11.31
CA PRO A 94 -2.14 -8.99 -12.18
C PRO A 94 -0.69 -8.50 -12.06
N ARG A 95 -0.19 -7.86 -13.10
CA ARG A 95 1.14 -7.21 -13.03
C ARG A 95 1.22 -6.17 -11.91
N LEU A 96 0.09 -5.55 -11.55
CA LEU A 96 -0.03 -4.64 -10.42
C LEU A 96 0.48 -5.23 -9.10
N ALA A 97 0.30 -6.53 -8.87
CA ALA A 97 0.76 -7.18 -7.63
C ALA A 97 2.30 -7.13 -7.47
N CYS A 98 3.06 -7.06 -8.58
CA CYS A 98 4.51 -6.95 -8.52
C CYS A 98 4.99 -5.62 -7.92
N LEU A 99 4.16 -4.60 -7.87
CA LEU A 99 4.46 -3.32 -7.24
C LEU A 99 4.70 -3.47 -5.72
N ALA A 100 4.16 -4.52 -5.10
CA ALA A 100 4.39 -4.82 -3.69
C ALA A 100 5.85 -5.19 -3.37
N GLN A 101 6.64 -5.57 -4.37
CA GLN A 101 8.03 -6.02 -4.17
C GLN A 101 9.04 -4.86 -4.20
N ARG A 102 8.65 -3.68 -4.67
CA ARG A 102 9.54 -2.53 -4.80
C ARG A 102 9.25 -1.48 -3.74
N TYR A 103 10.27 -1.20 -2.93
CA TYR A 103 10.28 -0.13 -1.93
C TYR A 103 11.27 0.94 -2.37
N THR A 104 10.78 2.04 -2.91
CA THR A 104 11.63 3.14 -3.41
C THR A 104 11.30 4.43 -2.68
N PRO A 105 12.07 4.82 -1.67
CA PRO A 105 11.87 6.09 -0.98
C PRO A 105 12.10 7.26 -1.95
N ARG A 106 11.06 8.09 -2.14
CA ARG A 106 11.09 9.22 -3.08
C ARG A 106 10.02 10.26 -2.75
N ILE A 107 10.14 11.41 -3.38
CA ILE A 107 9.25 12.53 -3.17
C ILE A 107 8.71 12.98 -4.53
N PHE A 108 7.40 13.12 -4.62
CA PHE A 108 6.71 13.70 -5.77
C PHE A 108 6.29 15.11 -5.41
N GLN A 109 6.45 16.07 -6.35
CA GLN A 109 6.14 17.47 -6.12
C GLN A 109 5.27 18.02 -7.25
N CYS A 110 4.28 18.84 -6.90
CA CYS A 110 3.40 19.50 -7.85
C CYS A 110 2.69 18.52 -8.81
N MET A 111 2.36 17.31 -8.34
CA MET A 111 1.70 16.25 -9.11
C MET A 111 0.33 15.93 -8.54
N THR A 112 -0.60 15.53 -9.41
CA THR A 112 -1.87 14.94 -8.98
C THR A 112 -1.66 13.48 -8.59
N ALA A 113 -2.58 12.90 -7.79
CA ALA A 113 -2.50 11.48 -7.44
C ALA A 113 -2.51 10.59 -8.71
N THR A 114 -3.30 10.93 -9.71
CA THR A 114 -3.36 10.20 -10.99
C THR A 114 -2.03 10.25 -11.75
N GLN A 115 -1.34 11.39 -11.75
CA GLN A 115 -0.03 11.53 -12.38
C GLN A 115 1.04 10.69 -11.66
N ILE A 116 0.99 10.63 -10.32
CA ILE A 116 1.90 9.80 -9.53
C ILE A 116 1.63 8.32 -9.81
N ILE A 117 0.36 7.90 -9.79
CA ILE A 117 -0.04 6.52 -10.09
C ILE A 117 0.40 6.13 -11.50
N ASP A 118 0.13 6.97 -12.49
CA ASP A 118 0.52 6.76 -13.90
C ASP A 118 2.04 6.58 -14.04
N GLN A 119 2.85 7.43 -13.37
CA GLN A 119 4.30 7.30 -13.37
C GLN A 119 4.73 5.96 -12.77
N VAL A 120 4.19 5.58 -11.60
CA VAL A 120 4.52 4.30 -10.93
C VAL A 120 4.16 3.11 -11.81
N LEU A 121 2.98 3.10 -12.43
CA LEU A 121 2.55 2.04 -13.32
C LEU A 121 3.49 1.89 -14.53
N ARG A 122 3.89 2.99 -15.16
CA ARG A 122 4.83 2.97 -16.29
C ARG A 122 6.21 2.46 -15.90
N GLU A 123 6.72 2.83 -14.74
CA GLU A 123 8.00 2.33 -14.23
C GLU A 123 8.01 0.81 -14.07
N HIS A 124 6.86 0.20 -13.78
CA HIS A 124 6.67 -1.25 -13.75
C HIS A 124 6.31 -1.83 -15.12
N GLY A 125 6.33 -1.01 -16.19
CA GLY A 125 6.02 -1.43 -17.55
C GLY A 125 4.54 -1.79 -17.76
N ILE A 126 3.64 -1.31 -16.90
CA ILE A 126 2.20 -1.34 -17.14
C ILE A 126 1.89 -0.21 -18.11
N ARG A 127 1.42 -0.56 -19.32
CA ARG A 127 1.29 0.38 -20.43
C ARG A 127 -0.05 1.11 -20.41
N ASN A 128 -0.08 2.33 -20.90
CA ASN A 128 -1.28 3.21 -20.91
C ASN A 128 -2.54 2.59 -21.51
N HIS A 129 -2.41 1.61 -22.42
CA HIS A 129 -3.55 0.94 -23.02
C HIS A 129 -4.08 -0.25 -22.19
N THR A 130 -3.46 -0.55 -21.05
CA THR A 130 -3.87 -1.62 -20.12
C THR A 130 -4.49 -1.08 -18.84
N TYR A 131 -4.63 0.24 -18.71
CA TYR A 131 -5.37 0.87 -17.64
C TYR A 131 -6.05 2.16 -18.11
N ARG A 132 -7.10 2.57 -17.39
CA ARG A 132 -7.79 3.84 -17.61
C ARG A 132 -8.26 4.45 -16.30
N PHE A 133 -8.41 5.79 -16.33
CA PHE A 133 -9.05 6.55 -15.26
C PHE A 133 -10.43 7.01 -15.73
N ASP A 134 -11.49 6.61 -15.02
CA ASP A 134 -12.87 7.06 -15.21
C ASP A 134 -13.31 7.88 -13.99
N LEU A 135 -12.80 9.09 -13.89
CA LEU A 135 -13.01 10.01 -12.79
C LEU A 135 -13.97 11.12 -13.20
N LYS A 136 -14.62 11.75 -12.22
CA LYS A 136 -15.48 12.92 -12.43
C LYS A 136 -14.65 14.15 -12.78
N ALA A 137 -13.53 14.32 -12.09
CA ALA A 137 -12.58 15.40 -12.30
C ALA A 137 -11.17 14.90 -11.95
N GLU A 138 -10.16 15.58 -12.45
CA GLU A 138 -8.80 15.30 -12.02
C GLU A 138 -8.60 15.73 -10.56
N PRO A 139 -7.95 14.89 -9.72
CA PRO A 139 -7.64 15.26 -8.33
C PRO A 139 -6.76 16.51 -8.24
N PRO A 140 -6.79 17.23 -7.12
CA PRO A 140 -5.97 18.40 -6.92
C PRO A 140 -4.49 18.05 -6.97
N ARG A 141 -3.66 19.04 -7.39
CA ARG A 141 -2.21 18.91 -7.35
C ARG A 141 -1.74 18.95 -5.90
N ARG A 142 -0.89 18.01 -5.54
CA ARG A 142 -0.19 17.95 -4.26
C ARG A 142 1.13 18.68 -4.40
N GLU A 143 1.40 19.63 -3.54
CA GLU A 143 2.69 20.32 -3.53
C GLU A 143 3.82 19.36 -3.17
N TYR A 144 3.52 18.42 -2.25
CA TYR A 144 4.45 17.44 -1.73
C TYR A 144 3.72 16.12 -1.48
N CYS A 145 4.32 15.01 -1.87
CA CYS A 145 3.85 13.66 -1.58
C CYS A 145 5.05 12.74 -1.44
N ALA A 146 5.25 12.20 -0.26
CA ALA A 146 6.37 11.29 0.03
C ALA A 146 5.94 9.83 -0.05
N GLN A 147 6.77 9.02 -0.70
CA GLN A 147 6.79 7.58 -0.55
C GLN A 147 7.85 7.22 0.49
N TYR A 148 7.40 6.84 1.69
CA TYR A 148 8.28 6.54 2.80
C TYR A 148 7.84 5.27 3.52
N ARG A 149 8.71 4.25 3.57
CA ARG A 149 8.45 2.94 4.19
C ARG A 149 7.18 2.24 3.68
N GLU A 150 6.84 2.47 2.45
CA GLU A 150 5.74 1.81 1.75
C GLU A 150 6.24 1.29 0.40
N SER A 151 5.66 0.18 -0.05
CA SER A 151 5.88 -0.33 -1.40
C SER A 151 5.18 0.54 -2.44
N ASP A 152 5.52 0.35 -3.71
CA ASP A 152 4.84 1.04 -4.80
C ASP A 152 3.34 0.70 -4.86
N LEU A 153 2.96 -0.53 -4.49
CA LEU A 153 1.55 -0.93 -4.41
C LEU A 153 0.83 -0.20 -3.28
N GLU A 154 1.43 -0.14 -2.10
CA GLU A 154 0.85 0.57 -0.95
C GLU A 154 0.71 2.06 -1.23
N LEU A 155 1.68 2.69 -1.91
CA LEU A 155 1.57 4.07 -2.38
C LEU A 155 0.36 4.26 -3.30
N VAL A 156 0.21 3.41 -4.32
CA VAL A 156 -0.93 3.48 -5.26
C VAL A 156 -2.25 3.32 -4.51
N GLN A 157 -2.36 2.32 -3.63
CA GLN A 157 -3.57 2.07 -2.85
C GLN A 157 -3.89 3.21 -1.89
N ARG A 158 -2.87 3.80 -1.27
CA ARG A 158 -3.04 4.95 -0.39
C ARG A 158 -3.55 6.18 -1.15
N LEU A 159 -2.92 6.53 -2.27
CA LEU A 159 -3.34 7.66 -3.09
C LEU A 159 -4.77 7.46 -3.61
N CYS A 160 -5.11 6.27 -4.04
CA CYS A 160 -6.48 5.92 -4.44
C CYS A 160 -7.47 6.15 -3.29
N ALA A 161 -7.18 5.66 -2.09
CA ALA A 161 -8.06 5.79 -0.95
C ALA A 161 -8.22 7.25 -0.48
N GLU A 162 -7.14 8.03 -0.47
CA GLU A 162 -7.14 9.45 -0.11
C GLU A 162 -8.02 10.29 -1.06
N GLU A 163 -8.00 9.98 -2.36
CA GLU A 163 -8.81 10.66 -3.38
C GLU A 163 -10.20 10.03 -3.58
N GLY A 164 -10.51 8.94 -2.88
CA GLY A 164 -11.77 8.22 -3.08
C GLY A 164 -11.84 7.47 -4.41
N ILE A 165 -10.71 7.15 -5.00
CA ILE A 165 -10.57 6.37 -6.23
C ILE A 165 -10.53 4.89 -5.87
N HIS A 166 -11.39 4.08 -6.48
CA HIS A 166 -11.33 2.63 -6.43
C HIS A 166 -10.69 2.08 -7.69
N TYR A 167 -10.26 0.81 -7.67
CA TYR A 167 -9.88 0.12 -8.89
C TYR A 167 -10.39 -1.32 -8.92
N HIS A 168 -10.56 -1.84 -10.13
CA HIS A 168 -10.92 -3.24 -10.40
C HIS A 168 -10.32 -3.68 -11.73
N PHE A 169 -10.52 -4.94 -12.09
CA PHE A 169 -9.98 -5.53 -13.31
C PHE A 169 -11.11 -6.01 -14.22
N GLU A 170 -11.04 -5.64 -15.49
CA GLU A 170 -11.87 -6.18 -16.55
C GLU A 170 -11.05 -7.18 -17.35
N HIS A 171 -11.50 -8.44 -17.43
CA HIS A 171 -10.76 -9.51 -18.06
C HIS A 171 -11.25 -9.81 -19.46
N SER A 172 -10.32 -10.11 -20.36
CA SER A 172 -10.55 -10.67 -21.67
C SER A 172 -9.54 -11.79 -21.93
N ARG A 173 -9.75 -12.56 -23.01
CA ARG A 173 -8.78 -13.60 -23.37
C ARG A 173 -7.38 -13.06 -23.69
N LEU A 174 -7.30 -11.85 -24.23
CA LEU A 174 -6.06 -11.25 -24.72
C LEU A 174 -5.35 -10.38 -23.67
N GLY A 175 -6.01 -10.08 -22.55
CA GLY A 175 -5.47 -9.20 -21.53
C GLY A 175 -6.46 -8.89 -20.43
N HIS A 176 -6.02 -8.13 -19.46
CA HIS A 176 -6.90 -7.49 -18.50
C HIS A 176 -6.64 -5.99 -18.50
N GLU A 177 -7.67 -5.22 -18.27
CA GLU A 177 -7.61 -3.78 -18.10
C GLU A 177 -7.80 -3.42 -16.62
N LEU A 178 -6.93 -2.56 -16.10
CA LEU A 178 -7.04 -2.00 -14.75
C LEU A 178 -7.83 -0.70 -14.83
N VAL A 179 -9.00 -0.66 -14.21
CA VAL A 179 -9.92 0.47 -14.26
C VAL A 179 -9.92 1.19 -12.94
N PHE A 180 -9.53 2.46 -12.95
CA PHE A 180 -9.64 3.36 -11.81
C PHE A 180 -10.92 4.19 -11.97
N GLY A 181 -11.78 4.19 -10.93
CA GLY A 181 -13.06 4.88 -10.95
C GLY A 181 -13.35 5.64 -9.67
N GLU A 182 -14.38 6.48 -9.70
CA GLU A 182 -14.86 7.27 -8.56
C GLU A 182 -16.34 7.03 -8.34
N GLY A 183 -16.76 6.72 -7.12
CA GLY A 183 -18.14 6.43 -6.77
C GLY A 183 -18.67 5.20 -7.51
N LEU A 184 -19.55 5.39 -8.50
CA LEU A 184 -20.03 4.31 -9.36
C LEU A 184 -19.40 4.32 -10.77
N ARG A 185 -18.57 5.30 -11.07
CA ARG A 185 -17.90 5.38 -12.37
C ARG A 185 -16.88 4.27 -12.54
N GLY A 186 -16.79 3.77 -13.74
CA GLY A 186 -15.91 2.67 -14.10
C GLY A 186 -16.51 1.29 -13.83
N PHE A 187 -17.56 1.13 -13.03
CA PHE A 187 -18.18 -0.17 -12.80
C PHE A 187 -19.13 -0.57 -13.94
N PRO A 188 -18.79 -1.58 -14.72
CA PRO A 188 -19.67 -2.08 -15.77
C PRO A 188 -20.87 -2.82 -15.19
N ARG A 189 -21.96 -2.85 -15.95
CA ARG A 189 -23.11 -3.68 -15.61
C ARG A 189 -22.91 -5.09 -16.10
N GLY A 190 -22.95 -6.04 -15.17
CA GLY A 190 -22.89 -7.48 -15.44
C GLY A 190 -24.22 -8.05 -15.95
N PRO A 191 -24.20 -9.31 -16.39
CA PRO A 191 -25.41 -10.07 -16.70
C PRO A 191 -26.35 -10.20 -15.50
N ILE A 192 -27.62 -10.51 -15.77
CA ILE A 192 -28.61 -10.74 -14.71
C ILE A 192 -28.28 -12.04 -13.99
N ALA A 193 -28.13 -11.96 -12.67
CA ALA A 193 -28.00 -13.11 -11.80
C ALA A 193 -29.41 -13.54 -11.33
N HIS A 194 -29.78 -14.78 -11.63
CA HIS A 194 -31.04 -15.35 -11.20
C HIS A 194 -30.88 -16.12 -9.91
N TYR A 195 -31.71 -15.80 -8.92
CA TYR A 195 -31.81 -16.60 -7.69
C TYR A 195 -32.54 -17.90 -8.01
N GLN A 196 -31.93 -19.02 -7.66
CA GLN A 196 -32.46 -20.34 -7.96
C GLN A 196 -32.14 -21.31 -6.83
N GLN A 197 -33.17 -21.87 -6.23
CA GLN A 197 -33.03 -22.90 -5.20
C GLN A 197 -32.82 -24.31 -5.76
N ALA A 198 -33.01 -24.49 -7.08
CA ALA A 198 -32.85 -25.81 -7.71
C ALA A 198 -31.37 -26.05 -8.11
N PRO A 199 -30.73 -27.14 -7.64
CA PRO A 199 -29.30 -27.38 -7.85
C PRO A 199 -28.89 -27.68 -9.30
N MET A 200 -29.84 -27.84 -10.21
CA MET A 200 -29.61 -28.29 -11.59
C MET A 200 -29.35 -27.15 -12.60
N GLN A 201 -29.57 -25.88 -12.24
CA GLN A 201 -29.34 -24.74 -13.14
C GLN A 201 -28.36 -23.75 -12.54
N PRO A 202 -27.47 -23.15 -13.38
CA PRO A 202 -26.56 -22.10 -12.91
C PRO A 202 -27.37 -20.92 -12.36
N GLY A 203 -27.04 -20.49 -11.14
CA GLY A 203 -27.76 -19.40 -10.47
C GLY A 203 -27.13 -19.02 -9.13
N VAL A 204 -27.79 -18.08 -8.47
CA VAL A 204 -27.48 -17.69 -7.08
C VAL A 204 -28.25 -18.64 -6.17
N ALA A 205 -27.53 -19.49 -5.45
CA ALA A 205 -28.13 -20.51 -4.58
C ALA A 205 -28.49 -19.96 -3.19
N ARG A 206 -27.67 -19.01 -2.69
CA ARG A 206 -27.88 -18.32 -1.41
C ARG A 206 -27.66 -16.83 -1.57
N PHE A 207 -28.44 -16.04 -0.88
CA PHE A 207 -28.28 -14.59 -0.81
C PHE A 207 -28.91 -14.09 0.49
N SER A 208 -28.13 -13.40 1.32
CA SER A 208 -28.54 -12.91 2.63
C SER A 208 -27.92 -11.56 2.95
N ILE A 209 -28.70 -10.68 3.60
CA ILE A 209 -28.21 -9.42 4.13
C ILE A 209 -27.22 -9.70 5.25
N THR A 210 -26.08 -9.02 5.23
CA THR A 210 -25.12 -9.00 6.32
C THR A 210 -25.09 -7.63 6.98
N THR A 211 -24.98 -7.62 8.31
CA THR A 211 -24.74 -6.43 9.10
C THR A 211 -23.27 -6.15 9.31
N GLU A 212 -22.40 -7.12 8.91
CA GLU A 212 -20.96 -6.90 8.93
C GLU A 212 -20.57 -5.91 7.84
N SER A 213 -20.10 -4.75 8.26
CA SER A 213 -19.46 -3.81 7.33
C SER A 213 -18.14 -4.42 6.86
N ASP A 214 -17.92 -4.44 5.57
CA ASP A 214 -16.60 -4.76 5.03
C ASP A 214 -15.62 -3.69 5.53
N GLU A 215 -14.56 -4.10 6.26
CA GLU A 215 -13.59 -3.17 6.83
C GLU A 215 -12.88 -2.30 5.77
N GLN A 216 -12.93 -2.74 4.52
CA GLN A 216 -12.25 -2.08 3.40
C GLN A 216 -13.14 -1.09 2.64
N VAL A 217 -14.44 -1.09 2.92
CA VAL A 217 -15.43 -0.29 2.19
C VAL A 217 -16.20 0.59 3.16
N ASP A 218 -16.17 1.88 2.92
CA ASP A 218 -17.01 2.84 3.65
C ASP A 218 -18.39 2.86 3.00
N THR A 219 -19.29 1.99 3.46
CA THR A 219 -20.69 1.98 3.03
C THR A 219 -21.61 2.33 4.19
N SER A 220 -22.48 3.29 3.96
CA SER A 220 -23.49 3.70 4.94
C SER A 220 -24.68 2.74 5.03
N ARG A 221 -24.73 1.68 4.20
CA ARG A 221 -25.83 0.72 4.09
C ARG A 221 -25.35 -0.71 4.30
N PRO A 222 -26.21 -1.60 4.81
CA PRO A 222 -25.88 -3.01 4.97
C PRO A 222 -25.53 -3.64 3.62
N GLY A 223 -24.53 -4.50 3.62
CA GLY A 223 -24.17 -5.32 2.49
C GLY A 223 -24.99 -6.60 2.45
N ALA A 224 -24.69 -7.44 1.47
CA ALA A 224 -25.20 -8.80 1.40
C ALA A 224 -24.08 -9.74 0.96
N GLU A 225 -24.25 -11.01 1.25
CA GLU A 225 -23.37 -12.09 0.80
C GLU A 225 -24.18 -13.17 0.11
N GLY A 226 -23.54 -13.87 -0.81
CA GLY A 226 -24.20 -14.91 -1.56
C GLY A 226 -23.25 -15.98 -2.06
N GLU A 227 -23.86 -17.04 -2.56
CA GLU A 227 -23.19 -18.18 -3.17
C GLU A 227 -23.81 -18.44 -4.53
N SER A 228 -22.99 -18.65 -5.56
CA SER A 228 -23.49 -18.93 -6.89
C SER A 228 -22.58 -19.87 -7.68
N THR A 229 -23.13 -20.40 -8.76
CA THR A 229 -22.41 -21.18 -9.77
C THR A 229 -22.22 -20.38 -11.07
N LEU A 230 -22.38 -19.05 -11.01
CA LEU A 230 -22.30 -18.14 -12.16
C LEU A 230 -20.87 -17.64 -12.35
N PRO A 231 -20.14 -18.08 -13.38
CA PRO A 231 -18.73 -17.73 -13.56
C PRO A 231 -18.50 -16.25 -13.97
N PHE A 232 -19.56 -15.53 -14.33
CA PHE A 232 -19.48 -14.11 -14.67
C PHE A 232 -19.59 -13.16 -13.45
N VAL A 233 -19.84 -13.69 -12.25
CA VAL A 233 -19.81 -12.85 -11.04
C VAL A 233 -18.37 -12.47 -10.75
N ALA A 234 -18.06 -11.19 -10.86
CA ALA A 234 -16.73 -10.64 -10.68
C ALA A 234 -16.77 -9.35 -9.85
N SER A 235 -15.71 -9.08 -9.09
CA SER A 235 -15.61 -7.85 -8.32
C SER A 235 -15.54 -6.61 -9.22
N GLY A 236 -16.13 -5.49 -8.78
CA GLY A 236 -16.19 -4.27 -9.57
C GLY A 236 -17.28 -4.28 -10.65
N TYR A 237 -18.24 -5.19 -10.59
CA TYR A 237 -19.37 -5.22 -11.49
C TYR A 237 -20.69 -4.94 -10.78
N LEU A 238 -21.57 -4.22 -11.45
CA LEU A 238 -22.96 -4.01 -11.01
C LEU A 238 -23.78 -5.23 -11.42
N MET A 239 -24.19 -6.05 -10.47
CA MET A 239 -24.92 -7.29 -10.66
C MET A 239 -26.42 -7.09 -10.42
N PRO A 240 -27.30 -7.14 -11.44
CA PRO A 240 -28.74 -7.18 -11.25
C PRO A 240 -29.16 -8.57 -10.71
N LEU A 241 -29.76 -8.61 -9.51
CA LEU A 241 -30.34 -9.83 -8.94
C LEU A 241 -31.82 -9.90 -9.26
N LYS A 242 -32.33 -11.06 -9.67
CA LYS A 242 -33.76 -11.33 -9.91
C LYS A 242 -34.18 -12.70 -9.40
N GLY A 243 -35.46 -12.83 -9.06
CA GLY A 243 -36.07 -14.09 -8.66
C GLY A 243 -35.89 -14.45 -7.19
N HIS A 244 -35.35 -13.55 -6.38
CA HIS A 244 -35.28 -13.75 -4.92
C HIS A 244 -36.69 -13.68 -4.32
N PRO A 245 -37.05 -14.56 -3.34
CA PRO A 245 -38.37 -14.55 -2.70
C PRO A 245 -38.70 -13.21 -2.01
N ASP A 246 -37.71 -12.58 -1.39
CA ASP A 246 -37.81 -11.22 -0.91
C ASP A 246 -37.64 -10.23 -2.07
N ALA A 247 -38.74 -9.56 -2.42
CA ALA A 247 -38.76 -8.60 -3.52
C ALA A 247 -37.82 -7.41 -3.31
N ALA A 248 -37.52 -7.04 -2.06
CA ALA A 248 -36.63 -5.95 -1.72
C ALA A 248 -35.17 -6.24 -2.13
N LEU A 249 -34.80 -7.48 -2.30
CA LEU A 249 -33.45 -7.90 -2.71
C LEU A 249 -33.27 -7.98 -4.24
N ASN A 250 -34.37 -7.92 -4.99
CA ASN A 250 -34.35 -7.97 -6.45
C ASN A 250 -34.01 -6.61 -7.07
N HIS A 251 -32.80 -6.13 -6.82
CA HIS A 251 -32.32 -4.86 -7.38
C HIS A 251 -30.86 -4.99 -7.86
N LEU A 252 -30.19 -3.88 -8.08
CA LEU A 252 -28.82 -3.81 -8.53
C LEU A 252 -27.86 -3.82 -7.34
N TRP A 253 -26.88 -4.68 -7.38
CA TRP A 253 -25.85 -4.84 -6.36
C TRP A 253 -24.47 -4.58 -6.93
N LEU A 254 -23.59 -3.89 -6.19
CA LEU A 254 -22.18 -3.78 -6.51
C LEU A 254 -21.43 -4.96 -5.88
N VAL A 255 -20.79 -5.78 -6.70
CA VAL A 255 -19.97 -6.91 -6.23
C VAL A 255 -18.64 -6.36 -5.71
N THR A 256 -18.40 -6.44 -4.41
CA THR A 256 -17.19 -5.90 -3.77
C THR A 256 -16.07 -6.93 -3.69
N LYS A 257 -16.42 -8.19 -3.44
CA LYS A 257 -15.46 -9.30 -3.33
C LYS A 257 -16.06 -10.59 -3.87
N VAL A 258 -15.23 -11.42 -4.49
CA VAL A 258 -15.60 -12.77 -4.94
C VAL A 258 -14.47 -13.73 -4.61
N VAL A 259 -14.83 -14.87 -4.05
CA VAL A 259 -13.94 -16.02 -3.88
C VAL A 259 -14.44 -17.12 -4.79
N HIS A 260 -13.65 -17.50 -5.77
CA HIS A 260 -13.93 -18.52 -6.76
C HIS A 260 -13.31 -19.84 -6.35
N GLN A 261 -14.01 -20.93 -6.55
CA GLN A 261 -13.52 -22.30 -6.36
C GLN A 261 -13.95 -23.17 -7.54
N GLY A 262 -12.99 -23.88 -8.09
CA GLY A 262 -13.25 -24.84 -9.16
C GLY A 262 -12.45 -26.10 -8.97
N PHE A 263 -13.00 -27.22 -9.40
CA PHE A 263 -12.30 -28.51 -9.39
C PHE A 263 -12.77 -29.40 -10.53
N ASP A 264 -11.88 -30.28 -11.00
CA ASP A 264 -12.18 -31.27 -12.02
C ASP A 264 -12.75 -32.54 -11.33
N PRO A 265 -14.03 -32.89 -11.53
CA PRO A 265 -14.69 -34.01 -10.85
C PRO A 265 -14.06 -35.38 -11.15
N ARG A 266 -13.26 -35.51 -12.22
CA ARG A 266 -12.55 -36.74 -12.57
C ARG A 266 -11.49 -37.16 -11.56
N GLN A 267 -11.19 -36.33 -10.59
CA GLN A 267 -10.22 -36.58 -9.51
C GLN A 267 -10.87 -37.08 -8.21
N MET A 268 -12.19 -37.10 -8.15
CA MET A 268 -12.89 -37.57 -6.93
C MET A 268 -13.02 -39.10 -6.97
N ASP A 269 -12.58 -39.75 -5.89
CA ASP A 269 -12.93 -41.13 -5.65
C ASP A 269 -14.45 -41.27 -5.62
N ALA A 270 -14.97 -42.20 -6.42
CA ALA A 270 -16.40 -42.47 -6.62
C ALA A 270 -17.17 -42.90 -5.35
N ALA A 271 -16.53 -42.79 -4.17
CA ALA A 271 -17.04 -43.33 -2.90
C ALA A 271 -18.07 -42.43 -2.20
N THR A 272 -18.23 -41.15 -2.57
CA THR A 272 -19.03 -40.20 -1.76
C THR A 272 -20.43 -39.90 -2.29
N GLY A 273 -20.82 -40.39 -3.47
CA GLY A 273 -22.21 -40.37 -3.97
C GLY A 273 -22.87 -39.00 -4.18
N HIS A 274 -22.21 -37.90 -3.85
CA HIS A 274 -22.64 -36.54 -4.13
C HIS A 274 -21.59 -35.88 -4.99
N GLU A 275 -21.93 -35.55 -6.23
CA GLU A 275 -21.07 -34.69 -7.09
C GLU A 275 -21.25 -33.25 -6.65
N PRO A 276 -20.23 -32.61 -6.01
CA PRO A 276 -20.28 -31.19 -5.73
C PRO A 276 -20.25 -30.41 -7.06
N PRO A 277 -20.73 -29.16 -7.10
CA PRO A 277 -20.67 -28.36 -8.31
C PRO A 277 -19.21 -28.14 -8.71
N MET A 278 -18.88 -28.34 -10.00
CA MET A 278 -17.55 -28.15 -10.55
C MET A 278 -16.99 -26.72 -10.33
N TYR A 279 -17.89 -25.75 -10.20
CA TYR A 279 -17.57 -24.36 -9.96
C TYR A 279 -18.59 -23.76 -8.98
N ILE A 280 -18.06 -23.07 -7.99
CA ILE A 280 -18.82 -22.29 -7.03
C ILE A 280 -18.10 -20.97 -6.73
N ASN A 281 -18.82 -19.93 -6.45
CA ASN A 281 -18.26 -18.71 -5.90
C ASN A 281 -19.05 -18.21 -4.71
N HIS A 282 -18.32 -17.62 -3.77
CA HIS A 282 -18.86 -16.88 -2.64
C HIS A 282 -18.57 -15.40 -2.89
N PHE A 283 -19.58 -14.55 -2.80
CA PHE A 283 -19.42 -13.13 -3.09
C PHE A 283 -20.02 -12.26 -1.99
N LYS A 284 -19.39 -11.08 -1.84
CA LYS A 284 -19.92 -9.98 -1.04
C LYS A 284 -20.35 -8.86 -1.97
N VAL A 285 -21.45 -8.22 -1.62
CA VAL A 285 -22.02 -7.11 -2.39
C VAL A 285 -22.43 -5.95 -1.48
N ALA A 286 -22.36 -4.75 -2.03
CA ALA A 286 -22.91 -3.54 -1.43
C ALA A 286 -24.11 -3.03 -2.23
N SER A 287 -25.00 -2.29 -1.60
CA SER A 287 -26.07 -1.61 -2.32
C SER A 287 -25.47 -0.58 -3.27
N TRP A 288 -25.84 -0.61 -4.55
CA TRP A 288 -25.34 0.36 -5.54
C TRP A 288 -25.64 1.82 -5.18
N GLU A 289 -26.76 2.06 -4.48
CA GLU A 289 -27.16 3.42 -4.07
C GLU A 289 -26.23 4.04 -3.01
N ALA A 290 -25.47 3.22 -2.28
CA ALA A 290 -24.52 3.69 -1.30
C ALA A 290 -23.26 4.34 -1.95
N GLY A 291 -23.02 4.05 -3.25
CA GLY A 291 -21.75 4.34 -3.89
C GLY A 291 -20.63 3.45 -3.35
N PHE A 292 -19.43 3.71 -3.79
CA PHE A 292 -18.25 3.01 -3.30
C PHE A 292 -17.11 4.00 -3.06
N LYS A 293 -16.54 3.96 -1.87
CA LYS A 293 -15.34 4.72 -1.52
C LYS A 293 -14.38 3.80 -0.79
N PRO A 294 -13.14 3.65 -1.29
CA PRO A 294 -12.12 2.88 -0.56
C PRO A 294 -11.87 3.51 0.79
N ARG A 295 -11.76 2.69 1.83
CA ARG A 295 -11.41 3.17 3.16
C ARG A 295 -9.94 3.55 3.21
N ALA A 296 -9.66 4.77 3.67
CA ALA A 296 -8.29 5.20 3.89
C ALA A 296 -7.65 4.31 4.96
N ARG A 297 -6.50 3.71 4.63
CA ARG A 297 -5.69 2.99 5.61
C ARG A 297 -4.87 4.01 6.39
N PRO A 298 -4.99 4.07 7.73
CA PRO A 298 -4.14 4.95 8.51
C PRO A 298 -2.68 4.57 8.30
N ARG A 299 -1.82 5.55 8.13
CA ARG A 299 -0.38 5.30 8.09
C ARG A 299 0.06 4.77 9.45
N PRO A 300 0.75 3.62 9.52
CA PRO A 300 1.06 2.95 10.80
C PRO A 300 2.13 3.67 11.63
N TYR A 301 2.71 4.77 11.12
CA TYR A 301 3.86 5.42 11.73
C TYR A 301 3.65 6.91 11.95
N ARG A 302 3.92 7.37 13.18
CA ARG A 302 4.29 8.75 13.39
C ARG A 302 5.73 8.90 12.88
N VAL A 303 5.93 9.81 11.95
CA VAL A 303 7.24 10.02 11.34
C VAL A 303 8.14 10.72 12.34
N PRO A 304 9.31 10.15 12.68
CA PRO A 304 10.28 10.82 13.53
C PRO A 304 10.92 12.01 12.82
N LEU A 305 11.73 12.77 13.54
CA LEU A 305 12.57 13.80 12.94
C LEU A 305 13.51 13.21 11.91
N HIS A 306 13.64 13.87 10.76
CA HIS A 306 14.56 13.47 9.70
C HIS A 306 15.59 14.53 9.42
N ARG A 307 16.75 14.07 8.99
CA ARG A 307 17.83 14.93 8.51
C ARG A 307 17.67 15.16 7.01
N ALA A 308 17.91 16.41 6.61
CA ALA A 308 18.02 16.79 5.21
C ALA A 308 19.21 17.74 5.03
N GLN A 309 19.74 17.83 3.81
CA GLN A 309 20.80 18.76 3.43
C GLN A 309 20.22 19.88 2.59
N ILE A 310 20.55 21.12 2.91
CA ILE A 310 20.15 22.28 2.11
C ILE A 310 20.93 22.29 0.79
N VAL A 311 20.22 22.45 -0.30
CA VAL A 311 20.78 22.47 -1.66
C VAL A 311 21.21 23.89 -2.01
N GLY A 312 22.49 24.06 -2.33
CA GLY A 312 23.11 25.34 -2.69
C GLY A 312 24.63 25.26 -2.72
N GLY A 313 25.31 26.33 -3.05
CA GLY A 313 26.77 26.45 -2.92
C GLY A 313 27.17 26.30 -1.44
N GLU A 314 28.22 25.53 -1.15
CA GLU A 314 28.66 25.27 0.22
C GLU A 314 29.00 26.57 0.94
N GLY A 315 28.32 26.88 2.03
CA GLY A 315 28.48 28.08 2.81
C GLY A 315 27.87 29.35 2.17
N GLU A 316 27.21 29.25 1.02
CA GLU A 316 26.56 30.39 0.37
C GLU A 316 25.10 30.55 0.82
N PRO A 317 24.57 31.79 0.88
CA PRO A 317 23.15 32.00 1.15
C PRO A 317 22.26 31.30 0.11
N VAL A 318 21.21 30.62 0.56
CA VAL A 318 20.32 29.91 -0.34
C VAL A 318 19.15 30.75 -0.82
N SER A 319 18.74 30.50 -2.05
CA SER A 319 17.53 31.11 -2.61
C SER A 319 16.28 30.50 -1.98
N ARG A 320 15.28 31.36 -1.76
CA ARG A 320 13.94 30.95 -1.34
C ARG A 320 12.98 31.12 -2.53
N ASP A 321 11.94 30.29 -2.56
CA ASP A 321 10.85 30.49 -3.52
C ASP A 321 9.88 31.61 -3.06
N ALA A 322 8.79 31.78 -3.80
CA ALA A 322 7.79 32.82 -3.51
C ALA A 322 7.10 32.62 -2.15
N GLU A 323 7.04 31.38 -1.67
CA GLU A 323 6.46 30.97 -0.39
C GLU A 323 7.49 30.95 0.75
N GLY A 324 8.74 31.36 0.48
CA GLY A 324 9.81 31.39 1.48
C GLY A 324 10.45 30.03 1.78
N ARG A 325 10.10 28.96 1.03
CA ARG A 325 10.65 27.61 1.17
C ARG A 325 12.08 27.54 0.65
N VAL A 326 12.85 26.57 1.12
CA VAL A 326 14.21 26.30 0.66
C VAL A 326 14.30 24.91 0.04
N LYS A 327 15.23 24.74 -0.90
CA LYS A 327 15.50 23.43 -1.48
C LYS A 327 16.32 22.57 -0.53
N ALA A 328 15.85 21.36 -0.27
CA ALA A 328 16.55 20.39 0.56
C ALA A 328 16.51 18.99 -0.06
N LEU A 329 17.42 18.14 0.37
CA LEU A 329 17.55 16.74 0.02
C LEU A 329 17.55 15.91 1.30
N PHE A 330 16.57 15.03 1.46
CA PHE A 330 16.53 14.11 2.60
C PHE A 330 17.55 13.00 2.49
N ASP A 331 18.17 12.61 3.60
CA ASP A 331 19.15 11.51 3.63
C ASP A 331 18.55 10.16 3.25
N TRP A 332 17.26 9.95 3.51
CA TRP A 332 16.57 8.70 3.19
C TRP A 332 16.13 8.58 1.71
N VAL A 333 16.20 9.65 0.95
CA VAL A 333 15.94 9.61 -0.49
C VAL A 333 17.20 9.10 -1.18
N GLY A 334 17.12 7.92 -1.78
CA GLY A 334 18.26 7.17 -2.31
C GLY A 334 19.22 8.00 -3.17
N GLN A 335 20.52 7.77 -2.97
CA GLN A 335 21.59 8.32 -3.79
C GLN A 335 21.69 7.48 -5.08
N GLY A 336 21.10 7.94 -6.17
CA GLY A 336 21.17 7.27 -7.47
C GLY A 336 21.03 8.29 -8.60
N HIS A 337 21.06 7.83 -9.85
CA HIS A 337 20.87 8.70 -11.05
C HIS A 337 19.57 9.51 -11.01
N ALA A 338 18.59 9.11 -10.18
CA ALA A 338 17.37 9.86 -9.86
C ALA A 338 17.59 11.00 -8.84
N ALA A 339 18.76 11.12 -8.22
CA ALA A 339 19.04 12.09 -7.16
C ALA A 339 18.89 13.56 -7.62
N ILE A 340 19.08 13.85 -8.91
CA ILE A 340 18.95 15.20 -9.46
C ILE A 340 17.50 15.74 -9.35
N HIS A 341 16.49 14.85 -9.30
CA HIS A 341 15.07 15.21 -9.21
C HIS A 341 14.49 15.06 -7.79
N ASN A 342 15.30 14.64 -6.83
CA ASN A 342 14.86 14.35 -5.47
C ASN A 342 14.95 15.54 -4.50
N HIS A 343 15.37 16.70 -5.00
CA HIS A 343 15.32 17.94 -4.22
C HIS A 343 13.89 18.39 -4.04
N CYS A 344 13.51 18.71 -2.81
CA CYS A 344 12.18 19.22 -2.52
C CYS A 344 12.23 20.62 -1.90
N TRP A 345 11.19 21.41 -2.14
CA TRP A 345 10.99 22.69 -1.49
C TRP A 345 10.33 22.44 -0.12
N LEU A 346 11.00 22.85 0.94
CA LEU A 346 10.54 22.66 2.31
C LEU A 346 10.27 24.01 2.98
N PRO A 347 9.13 24.16 3.66
CA PRO A 347 8.86 25.30 4.51
C PRO A 347 9.86 25.34 5.68
N VAL A 348 10.15 26.57 6.12
CA VAL A 348 11.06 26.84 7.22
C VAL A 348 10.26 27.43 8.37
N SER A 349 10.46 26.93 9.59
CA SER A 349 9.81 27.45 10.78
C SER A 349 10.12 28.95 10.95
N GLU A 350 9.12 29.74 11.29
CA GLU A 350 9.24 31.18 11.55
C GLU A 350 10.23 31.49 12.69
N HIS A 351 10.40 30.54 13.60
CA HIS A 351 11.32 30.66 14.72
C HIS A 351 12.79 30.45 14.34
N LEU A 352 13.06 29.94 13.13
CA LEU A 352 14.42 29.73 12.67
C LEU A 352 15.00 31.04 12.10
N THR A 353 15.64 31.83 12.99
CA THR A 353 16.23 33.14 12.65
C THR A 353 17.58 33.04 11.99
N THR A 354 18.22 31.87 12.03
CA THR A 354 19.54 31.63 11.44
C THR A 354 19.47 31.61 9.93
N SER A 355 20.40 32.30 9.26
CA SER A 355 20.54 32.22 7.81
C SER A 355 20.89 30.82 7.37
N LEU A 356 20.04 30.23 6.54
CA LEU A 356 20.30 28.92 5.95
C LEU A 356 21.33 29.04 4.84
N LEU A 357 22.37 28.23 4.90
CA LEU A 357 23.44 28.16 3.92
C LEU A 357 23.39 26.83 3.16
N GLY A 358 23.84 26.84 1.91
CA GLY A 358 23.98 25.64 1.12
C GLY A 358 24.94 24.63 1.77
N GLY A 359 24.66 23.35 1.61
CA GLY A 359 25.44 22.26 2.20
C GLY A 359 25.15 21.98 3.69
N VAL A 360 24.47 22.87 4.39
CA VAL A 360 24.14 22.70 5.82
C VAL A 360 23.08 21.60 5.98
N HIS A 361 23.26 20.76 7.00
CA HIS A 361 22.24 19.78 7.39
C HIS A 361 21.22 20.43 8.32
N VAL A 362 19.96 20.07 8.11
CA VAL A 362 18.81 20.57 8.87
C VAL A 362 17.99 19.43 9.45
N MET A 363 17.29 19.72 10.54
CA MET A 363 16.27 18.86 11.10
C MET A 363 14.92 19.21 10.53
N VAL A 364 14.21 18.21 10.05
CA VAL A 364 12.86 18.33 9.52
C VAL A 364 11.90 17.57 10.41
N SER A 365 10.91 18.29 10.92
CA SER A 365 9.75 17.74 11.63
C SER A 365 8.60 17.55 10.64
N PHE A 366 7.59 16.81 11.05
CA PHE A 366 6.40 16.55 10.26
C PHE A 366 5.17 16.89 11.11
N GLU A 367 4.33 17.80 10.63
CA GLU A 367 3.14 18.23 11.35
C GLU A 367 2.23 17.02 11.65
N GLU A 368 1.85 16.87 12.91
CA GLU A 368 1.05 15.73 13.40
C GLU A 368 1.62 14.34 13.08
N GLY A 369 2.89 14.27 12.67
CA GLY A 369 3.55 13.05 12.19
C GLY A 369 3.22 12.67 10.77
N ASP A 370 2.62 13.56 9.98
CA ASP A 370 2.32 13.32 8.56
C ASP A 370 3.54 13.62 7.70
N ILE A 371 4.08 12.57 7.03
CA ILE A 371 5.26 12.66 6.16
C ILE A 371 5.07 13.66 5.01
N ASP A 372 3.84 13.96 4.61
CA ASP A 372 3.54 14.90 3.53
C ASP A 372 3.48 16.36 3.99
N ARG A 373 3.70 16.62 5.29
CA ARG A 373 3.74 17.95 5.89
C ARG A 373 5.09 18.24 6.57
N PRO A 374 6.18 18.29 5.79
CA PRO A 374 7.52 18.54 6.32
C PRO A 374 7.70 20.01 6.71
N LEU A 375 8.46 20.27 7.80
CA LEU A 375 8.82 21.60 8.27
C LEU A 375 10.28 21.59 8.77
N ILE A 376 11.13 22.45 8.26
CA ILE A 376 12.48 22.64 8.78
C ILE A 376 12.38 23.39 10.10
N ILE A 377 12.88 22.75 11.18
CA ILE A 377 12.78 23.27 12.55
C ILE A 377 14.12 23.64 13.17
N GLY A 378 15.24 23.26 12.56
CA GLY A 378 16.57 23.54 13.10
C GLY A 378 17.70 23.24 12.13
N CYS A 379 18.88 23.78 12.39
CA CYS A 379 20.12 23.48 11.70
C CYS A 379 20.97 22.51 12.51
N LEU A 380 21.61 21.56 11.83
CA LEU A 380 22.63 20.70 12.40
C LEU A 380 23.97 21.36 12.22
N TRP A 381 24.56 21.84 13.30
CA TRP A 381 25.86 22.49 13.25
C TRP A 381 26.98 21.45 13.30
N ARG A 382 27.92 21.54 12.35
CA ARG A 382 29.26 20.98 12.54
C ARG A 382 30.14 22.12 13.01
N PRO A 383 30.89 22.01 14.09
CA PRO A 383 31.90 22.99 14.45
C PRO A 383 33.05 22.90 13.45
N THR A 384 32.92 23.62 12.33
CA THR A 384 34.07 23.96 11.49
C THR A 384 34.60 25.31 11.94
N ALA A 385 35.91 25.52 11.84
CA ALA A 385 36.72 26.59 12.41
C ALA A 385 36.38 28.06 12.04
N LEU A 386 35.16 28.34 11.63
CA LEU A 386 34.65 29.66 11.27
C LEU A 386 33.39 30.00 12.08
N MET A 387 33.50 30.07 13.39
CA MET A 387 32.52 30.75 14.23
C MET A 387 32.63 32.27 14.00
N PRO A 388 31.55 32.99 13.67
CA PRO A 388 31.54 34.43 13.89
C PRO A 388 31.61 34.68 15.39
N THR A 389 32.68 35.32 15.88
CA THR A 389 32.95 35.68 17.26
C THR A 389 32.10 36.84 17.76
N ALA A 390 30.84 36.92 17.44
CA ALA A 390 29.94 37.94 17.97
C ALA A 390 28.98 37.31 18.99
N PRO A 391 29.02 37.69 20.27
CA PRO A 391 28.02 37.27 21.24
C PRO A 391 26.67 37.88 20.88
N LEU A 392 25.66 37.04 20.67
CA LEU A 392 24.28 37.49 20.53
C LEU A 392 23.82 38.15 21.83
N PRO A 393 23.14 39.31 21.79
CA PRO A 393 22.67 39.98 23.00
C PRO A 393 21.57 39.13 23.65
N CYS A 394 21.81 38.78 24.89
CA CYS A 394 20.88 38.13 25.81
C CYS A 394 19.69 39.08 26.03
N THR A 395 18.55 38.86 25.49
CA THR A 395 17.30 39.57 25.82
C THR A 395 16.33 38.62 26.52
N THR A 396 16.15 38.87 27.81
CA THR A 396 15.02 38.56 28.73
C THR A 396 14.34 37.18 28.70
N PRO A 397 14.02 36.61 29.86
CA PRO A 397 13.57 35.24 30.07
C PRO A 397 12.04 35.15 30.00
N GLU A 398 11.46 35.36 28.83
CA GLU A 398 10.09 35.00 28.58
C GLU A 398 10.02 34.17 27.31
N LEU A 399 9.75 32.89 27.45
CA LEU A 399 9.72 31.81 26.45
C LEU A 399 11.12 31.26 26.10
N VAL A 400 11.43 30.11 26.69
CA VAL A 400 12.54 29.28 26.25
C VAL A 400 12.20 28.74 24.88
N GLN A 401 12.62 29.44 23.81
CA GLN A 401 12.64 28.90 22.46
C GLN A 401 13.76 27.87 22.38
N VAL A 402 13.41 26.62 22.31
CA VAL A 402 14.35 25.51 22.13
C VAL A 402 14.82 25.51 20.69
N GLN A 403 15.95 26.13 20.40
CA GLN A 403 16.65 25.96 19.13
C GLN A 403 17.49 24.68 19.26
N LEU A 404 17.04 23.60 18.58
CA LEU A 404 17.77 22.33 18.54
C LEU A 404 18.92 22.47 17.53
N SER A 405 20.14 22.63 18.01
CA SER A 405 21.34 22.51 17.19
C SER A 405 21.99 21.16 17.47
N LEU A 406 22.02 20.25 16.49
CA LEU A 406 22.77 19.00 16.60
C LEU A 406 24.24 19.29 16.31
N ALA A 407 25.08 19.33 17.35
CA ALA A 407 26.51 19.35 17.22
C ALA A 407 27.04 17.91 17.31
N THR A 408 27.59 17.38 16.21
CA THR A 408 28.54 16.28 16.32
C THR A 408 29.86 16.87 16.83
N ALA A 409 30.15 16.75 18.11
CA ALA A 409 31.43 17.12 18.65
C ALA A 409 32.52 16.25 18.00
N LEU A 410 33.64 16.85 17.62
CA LEU A 410 34.89 16.17 17.36
C LEU A 410 35.44 15.65 18.70
N GLY A 411 35.02 14.48 19.08
CA GLY A 411 35.33 13.78 20.30
C GLY A 411 34.20 12.79 20.49
N ASP A 412 34.52 11.60 20.72
CA ASP A 412 33.79 10.33 20.65
C ASP A 412 32.33 10.25 21.20
N GLU A 413 31.64 11.35 21.49
CA GLU A 413 30.28 11.33 22.04
C GLU A 413 29.31 12.16 21.20
N PRO A 414 28.28 11.52 20.60
CA PRO A 414 27.19 12.22 19.92
C PRO A 414 26.33 13.01 20.90
N GLY A 415 26.00 14.26 20.57
CA GLY A 415 25.21 15.11 21.46
C GLY A 415 24.40 16.18 20.73
N ILE A 416 23.36 16.70 21.40
CA ILE A 416 22.56 17.85 20.97
C ILE A 416 22.83 19.00 21.91
N GLN A 417 23.28 20.14 21.40
CA GLN A 417 23.38 21.34 22.18
C GLN A 417 22.15 22.21 21.93
N ILE A 418 21.51 22.68 22.98
CA ILE A 418 20.34 23.52 22.96
C ILE A 418 20.75 24.92 23.38
N ASP A 419 20.26 25.97 22.70
CA ASP A 419 20.56 27.36 23.05
C ASP A 419 20.16 27.65 24.50
N GLY A 420 20.98 28.44 25.24
CA GLY A 420 20.82 28.68 26.65
C GLY A 420 21.62 27.74 27.57
N GLY A 421 22.59 26.98 27.03
CA GLY A 421 23.48 26.12 27.82
C GLY A 421 22.88 24.77 28.20
N ALA A 422 21.81 24.36 27.56
CA ALA A 422 21.27 23.03 27.64
C ALA A 422 22.03 22.08 26.71
N HIS A 423 22.28 20.85 27.14
CA HIS A 423 23.03 19.86 26.42
C HIS A 423 22.35 18.49 26.53
N ILE A 424 22.23 17.77 25.45
CA ILE A 424 21.79 16.39 25.41
C ILE A 424 22.93 15.57 24.78
N ALA A 425 23.44 14.59 25.49
CA ALA A 425 24.44 13.66 24.99
C ALA A 425 23.91 12.23 25.10
N TRP A 426 24.32 11.38 24.17
CA TRP A 426 24.04 9.95 24.20
C TRP A 426 25.26 9.16 23.77
N ASP A 427 25.53 8.04 24.41
CA ASP A 427 26.50 7.03 24.03
C ASP A 427 25.71 5.84 23.44
N GLU A 428 26.15 5.32 22.30
CA GLU A 428 25.45 4.28 21.50
C GLU A 428 24.85 3.15 22.35
N GLY A 429 23.60 3.38 22.83
CA GLY A 429 22.78 2.40 23.56
C GLY A 429 23.12 2.20 25.04
N ARG A 430 23.98 3.01 25.63
CA ARG A 430 24.39 2.85 27.04
C ARG A 430 23.85 3.95 27.97
N GLU A 431 23.91 5.18 27.52
CA GLU A 431 23.52 6.33 28.35
C GLU A 431 22.94 7.45 27.50
N MET A 432 21.89 8.11 28.02
CA MET A 432 21.36 9.36 27.49
C MET A 432 21.36 10.40 28.61
N SER A 433 22.00 11.55 28.40
CA SER A 433 22.04 12.61 29.42
C SER A 433 21.47 13.93 28.88
N PHE A 434 20.70 14.59 29.74
CA PHE A 434 20.13 15.93 29.52
C PHE A 434 20.72 16.86 30.59
N ARG A 435 21.38 17.93 30.16
CA ARG A 435 21.94 18.92 31.09
C ARG A 435 21.41 20.31 30.77
N VAL A 436 20.97 21.03 31.81
CA VAL A 436 20.58 22.44 31.74
C VAL A 436 21.15 23.15 32.94
N GLY A 437 22.17 23.97 32.74
CA GLY A 437 22.89 24.62 33.81
C GLY A 437 23.50 23.62 34.82
N GLN A 438 23.07 23.68 36.08
CA GLN A 438 23.52 22.76 37.14
C GLN A 438 22.64 21.51 37.29
N SER A 439 21.58 21.40 36.51
CA SER A 439 20.66 20.25 36.54
C SER A 439 20.99 19.25 35.45
N GLN A 440 20.98 17.97 35.79
CA GLN A 440 21.28 16.88 34.87
C GLN A 440 20.31 15.71 35.10
N LEU A 441 19.80 15.15 34.02
CA LEU A 441 19.01 13.92 33.96
C LEU A 441 19.80 12.91 33.16
N ILE A 442 20.09 11.75 33.74
CA ILE A 442 20.78 10.63 33.07
C ILE A 442 19.82 9.44 33.02
N ILE A 443 19.73 8.80 31.87
CA ILE A 443 19.01 7.56 31.65
C ILE A 443 20.03 6.54 31.15
N ASP A 444 20.26 5.50 31.95
CA ASP A 444 21.19 4.42 31.64
C ASP A 444 20.53 3.04 31.85
N ALA A 445 21.29 1.97 31.66
CA ALA A 445 20.79 0.60 31.84
C ALA A 445 20.36 0.29 33.31
N ASP A 446 20.84 1.05 34.26
CA ASP A 446 20.55 0.88 35.70
C ASP A 446 19.37 1.74 36.17
N GLY A 447 18.85 2.65 35.30
CA GLY A 447 17.68 3.45 35.57
C GLY A 447 17.82 4.94 35.23
N LEU A 448 17.07 5.78 35.96
CA LEU A 448 16.98 7.21 35.75
C LEU A 448 17.57 7.95 36.95
N LYS A 449 18.61 8.77 36.70
CA LYS A 449 19.30 9.57 37.70
C LYS A 449 19.05 11.06 37.47
N LEU A 450 18.48 11.75 38.45
CA LEU A 450 18.24 13.19 38.39
C LEU A 450 19.13 13.90 39.43
N SER A 451 19.96 14.82 38.95
CA SER A 451 20.77 15.71 39.79
C SER A 451 20.38 17.15 39.54
N SER A 452 19.89 17.85 40.53
CA SER A 452 19.48 19.26 40.44
C SER A 452 19.54 19.92 41.81
N PRO A 453 19.91 21.23 41.89
CA PRO A 453 19.82 22.00 43.13
C PRO A 453 18.40 22.04 43.70
N GLN A 454 17.37 21.92 42.89
CA GLN A 454 15.99 21.88 43.31
C GLN A 454 15.21 20.95 42.36
N VAL A 455 14.42 20.02 42.93
CA VAL A 455 13.55 19.11 42.19
C VAL A 455 12.10 19.37 42.56
N LEU A 456 11.25 19.70 41.59
CA LEU A 456 9.83 19.91 41.78
C LEU A 456 9.07 18.87 40.97
N PHE A 457 8.29 18.02 41.65
CA PHE A 457 7.37 17.09 40.99
C PHE A 457 6.01 17.75 40.86
N VAL A 458 5.57 18.02 39.59
CA VAL A 458 4.25 18.59 39.30
C VAL A 458 3.40 17.52 38.67
N GLY A 459 2.34 17.10 39.31
CA GLY A 459 1.30 16.25 38.72
C GLY A 459 1.41 14.74 38.93
N ALA A 460 2.04 14.28 40.02
CA ALA A 460 1.90 12.89 40.46
C ALA A 460 0.46 12.63 40.92
N ARG A 461 -0.37 12.00 40.12
CA ARG A 461 -1.54 11.27 40.59
C ARG A 461 -1.09 9.87 41.00
N ASP A 462 -1.55 9.49 42.20
CA ASP A 462 -1.26 8.26 42.90
C ASP A 462 -1.09 7.05 41.99
N ALA A 463 0.12 6.50 41.91
CA ALA A 463 0.33 5.11 41.58
C ALA A 463 -0.04 4.32 42.86
N THR A 464 -1.19 3.72 42.88
CA THR A 464 -1.60 2.72 43.85
C THR A 464 -0.53 1.65 43.96
N GLU A 465 -0.11 1.46 45.20
CA GLU A 465 0.72 0.38 45.71
C GLU A 465 0.38 -0.96 45.02
N ALA A 466 1.34 -1.56 44.36
CA ALA A 466 1.37 -3.01 44.15
C ALA A 466 2.27 -3.57 45.26
N ASN A 467 1.64 -4.04 46.30
CA ASN A 467 2.23 -4.91 47.30
C ASN A 467 2.57 -6.28 46.69
N ASP A 468 3.71 -6.80 47.18
CA ASP A 468 4.27 -8.15 47.17
C ASP A 468 4.84 -8.66 45.85
#